data_ac77a150416ff3b1cc34861ef2716881
#
_entry.id   ac77a150416ff3b1cc34861ef2716881
#
_cell.length_a   1.000
_cell.length_b   1.000
_cell.length_c   1.000
_cell.angle_alpha   90.00
_cell.angle_beta   90.00
_cell.angle_gamma   90.00
#
_symmetry.space_group_name_H-M   'P 1'
#
loop_
_entity.id
_entity.type
_entity.pdbx_description
1 polymer ?
#
loop_
_entity_poly.entity_id
_entity_poly.type
_entity_poly.pdbx_seq_one_letter_code
_entity_poly.pdbx_strand_id
1 'polypeptide(L)'
;MRRWVTYILFIMATVGVNARQYTETQPDSTYYSRALELILKRDYEKARSVLHQGLTFATGEMRIKSIQKIGLSWYFEGCVLKLQNKNKEAYRCFIEARKSFQEISDKGDEMSVLKQMAEIEKRFYSADEAMKRYNEVVNIARQIPDTLMWTDALKGQSGVLKELGEWEEYLQLSLRLDSLMSNVGDVNIQMELNYERGDNAQNLWGNDALAESFYLKNLSLIPNLQEEVRNSQLFITSLRLCDLKIAQKKYDDALKYNTCCLSCYASEFGLASANRYSPYRNRAYIYQKMGLKDSAFCCM
;
A
#
# COMPACT_ATOMS: atom_id res chain seq x y z
N MET A 1 -6.08 15.61 7.81
CA MET A 1 -4.65 15.94 8.07
C MET A 1 -3.93 14.93 8.99
N ARG A 2 -4.48 14.47 10.12
CA ARG A 2 -3.79 13.52 11.04
C ARG A 2 -3.50 12.13 10.44
N ARG A 3 -4.35 11.56 9.59
CA ARG A 3 -4.14 10.23 8.95
C ARG A 3 -2.95 10.15 8.00
N TRP A 4 -2.60 11.26 7.35
CA TRP A 4 -1.46 11.34 6.43
C TRP A 4 -0.11 11.33 7.16
N VAL A 5 -0.09 11.88 8.37
CA VAL A 5 1.09 11.87 9.26
C VAL A 5 1.39 10.43 9.72
N THR A 6 0.36 9.64 10.03
CA THR A 6 0.52 8.23 10.45
C THR A 6 1.03 7.36 9.31
N TYR A 7 0.55 7.58 8.07
CA TYR A 7 1.01 6.83 6.90
C TYR A 7 2.47 7.13 6.54
N ILE A 8 2.89 8.40 6.64
CA ILE A 8 4.31 8.81 6.43
C ILE A 8 5.19 8.32 7.58
N LEU A 9 4.70 8.33 8.82
CA LEU A 9 5.39 7.76 9.97
C LEU A 9 5.51 6.23 9.85
N PHE A 10 4.52 5.56 9.29
CA PHE A 10 4.56 4.13 9.03
C PHE A 10 5.57 3.79 7.91
N ILE A 11 5.63 4.59 6.82
CA ILE A 11 6.67 4.46 5.79
C ILE A 11 8.06 4.74 6.40
N MET A 12 8.19 5.71 7.29
CA MET A 12 9.45 5.98 8.00
C MET A 12 9.85 4.87 8.98
N ALA A 13 8.90 4.22 9.62
CA ALA A 13 9.14 3.09 10.52
C ALA A 13 9.53 1.81 9.77
N THR A 14 8.95 1.56 8.60
CA THR A 14 9.29 0.40 7.75
C THR A 14 10.64 0.54 7.05
N VAL A 15 11.17 1.77 6.90
CA VAL A 15 12.51 2.05 6.34
C VAL A 15 13.61 2.02 7.43
N GLY A 16 13.35 1.47 8.61
CA GLY A 16 14.38 1.12 9.61
C GLY A 16 15.19 2.31 10.16
N VAL A 17 14.58 3.49 10.34
CA VAL A 17 15.27 4.61 10.99
C VAL A 17 15.24 4.44 12.51
N ASN A 18 16.12 3.60 13.04
CA ASN A 18 16.43 3.58 14.47
C ASN A 18 17.24 4.84 14.83
N ALA A 19 16.55 5.92 15.22
CA ALA A 19 17.15 7.21 15.57
C ALA A 19 17.91 7.20 16.92
N ARG A 20 18.15 6.05 17.56
CA ARG A 20 18.65 5.99 18.95
C ARG A 20 20.09 5.54 19.14
N GLN A 21 20.90 5.36 18.11
CA GLN A 21 22.29 4.91 18.31
C GLN A 21 23.30 5.69 17.44
N TYR A 22 23.50 6.96 17.65
CA TYR A 22 24.72 7.62 17.16
C TYR A 22 25.10 8.78 18.07
N THR A 23 25.97 8.47 19.04
CA THR A 23 26.84 9.45 19.71
C THR A 23 28.26 9.06 19.34
N GLU A 24 28.79 9.61 18.25
CA GLU A 24 30.23 9.67 18.03
C GLU A 24 30.61 10.97 17.32
N THR A 25 31.57 11.66 17.94
CA THR A 25 32.11 12.98 17.62
C THR A 25 33.10 12.91 16.46
N GLN A 26 32.57 12.90 15.21
CA GLN A 26 33.38 13.22 14.01
C GLN A 26 32.72 14.36 13.25
N PRO A 27 33.50 15.24 12.58
CA PRO A 27 32.95 16.38 11.82
C PRO A 27 31.85 15.98 10.83
N ASP A 28 31.96 14.77 10.22
CA ASP A 28 31.02 14.20 9.28
C ASP A 28 29.66 13.91 9.92
N SER A 29 29.61 13.58 11.23
CA SER A 29 28.37 13.31 11.96
C SER A 29 27.50 14.55 12.14
N THR A 30 28.09 15.74 12.15
CA THR A 30 27.37 17.01 12.31
C THR A 30 26.52 17.34 11.08
N TYR A 31 27.06 17.19 9.88
CA TYR A 31 26.32 17.39 8.63
C TYR A 31 25.20 16.37 8.49
N TYR A 32 25.50 15.11 8.78
CA TYR A 32 24.54 14.04 8.72
C TYR A 32 23.38 14.21 9.70
N SER A 33 23.67 14.52 10.97
CA SER A 33 22.65 14.74 12.00
C SER A 33 21.76 15.94 11.68
N ARG A 34 22.35 17.05 11.22
CA ARG A 34 21.63 18.23 10.78
C ARG A 34 20.73 17.96 9.58
N ALA A 35 21.20 17.15 8.63
CA ALA A 35 20.39 16.77 7.48
C ALA A 35 19.21 15.89 7.87
N LEU A 36 19.36 14.95 8.82
CA LEU A 36 18.25 14.17 9.34
C LEU A 36 17.16 15.03 9.97
N GLU A 37 17.53 16.03 10.77
CA GLU A 37 16.56 16.97 11.34
C GLU A 37 15.78 17.73 10.25
N LEU A 38 16.46 18.15 9.19
CA LEU A 38 15.84 18.85 8.06
C LEU A 38 14.89 17.93 7.28
N ILE A 39 15.26 16.66 7.06
CA ILE A 39 14.38 15.65 6.44
C ILE A 39 13.10 15.47 7.27
N LEU A 40 13.23 15.35 8.60
CA LEU A 40 12.08 15.25 9.50
C LEU A 40 11.16 16.48 9.45
N LYS A 41 11.74 17.67 9.26
CA LYS A 41 11.02 18.94 9.05
C LYS A 41 10.49 19.11 7.62
N ARG A 42 10.77 18.17 6.72
CA ARG A 42 10.42 18.19 5.29
C ARG A 42 11.10 19.32 4.50
N ASP A 43 12.21 19.83 4.98
CA ASP A 43 13.05 20.79 4.28
C ASP A 43 14.11 20.04 3.46
N TYR A 44 13.64 19.32 2.44
CA TYR A 44 14.45 18.37 1.68
C TYR A 44 15.58 19.05 0.90
N GLU A 45 15.33 20.22 0.37
CA GLU A 45 16.33 20.99 -0.38
C GLU A 45 17.53 21.37 0.51
N LYS A 46 17.26 21.93 1.69
CA LYS A 46 18.34 22.26 2.64
C LYS A 46 19.03 21.00 3.16
N ALA A 47 18.28 19.91 3.40
CA ALA A 47 18.88 18.65 3.81
C ALA A 47 19.90 18.16 2.78
N ARG A 48 19.56 18.17 1.50
CA ARG A 48 20.48 17.79 0.42
C ARG A 48 21.68 18.72 0.32
N SER A 49 21.47 20.03 0.45
CA SER A 49 22.57 21.00 0.45
C SER A 49 23.58 20.71 1.57
N VAL A 50 23.09 20.44 2.78
CA VAL A 50 23.94 20.06 3.92
C VAL A 50 24.68 18.75 3.69
N LEU A 51 24.00 17.73 3.13
CA LEU A 51 24.63 16.44 2.80
C LEU A 51 25.70 16.58 1.71
N HIS A 52 25.45 17.38 0.68
CA HIS A 52 26.45 17.64 -0.36
C HIS A 52 27.70 18.34 0.18
N GLN A 53 27.52 19.29 1.12
CA GLN A 53 28.66 19.92 1.82
C GLN A 53 29.43 18.83 2.61
N GLY A 54 28.74 17.97 3.34
CA GLY A 54 29.37 16.88 4.09
C GLY A 54 30.10 15.87 3.21
N LEU A 55 29.60 15.59 1.98
CA LEU A 55 30.22 14.67 1.04
C LEU A 55 31.64 15.07 0.61
N THR A 56 32.00 16.35 0.67
CA THR A 56 33.35 16.81 0.35
C THR A 56 34.41 16.27 1.32
N PHE A 57 34.00 15.91 2.51
CA PHE A 57 34.86 15.40 3.58
C PHE A 57 34.61 13.92 3.90
N ALA A 58 33.43 13.40 3.48
CA ALA A 58 33.02 12.06 3.81
C ALA A 58 33.75 11.00 2.97
N THR A 59 34.21 9.95 3.62
CA THR A 59 34.88 8.81 2.99
C THR A 59 34.26 7.50 3.46
N GLY A 60 34.51 6.42 2.72
CA GLY A 60 34.08 5.08 3.11
C GLY A 60 32.56 4.98 3.42
N GLU A 61 32.26 4.41 4.56
CA GLU A 61 30.88 4.17 4.99
C GLU A 61 30.04 5.47 5.17
N MET A 62 30.67 6.54 5.66
CA MET A 62 29.98 7.81 5.84
C MET A 62 29.57 8.42 4.49
N ARG A 63 30.39 8.28 3.45
CA ARG A 63 30.01 8.70 2.10
C ARG A 63 28.79 7.93 1.60
N ILE A 64 28.77 6.61 1.76
CA ILE A 64 27.63 5.76 1.37
C ILE A 64 26.36 6.20 2.12
N LYS A 65 26.44 6.37 3.45
CA LYS A 65 25.31 6.85 4.27
C LYS A 65 24.79 8.22 3.83
N SER A 66 25.69 9.13 3.49
CA SER A 66 25.29 10.46 3.02
C SER A 66 24.59 10.42 1.66
N ILE A 67 25.09 9.63 0.71
CA ILE A 67 24.45 9.42 -0.60
C ILE A 67 23.08 8.76 -0.42
N GLN A 68 22.97 7.76 0.46
CA GLN A 68 21.68 7.13 0.78
C GLN A 68 20.67 8.15 1.29
N LYS A 69 21.08 9.06 2.19
CA LYS A 69 20.16 10.10 2.69
C LYS A 69 19.79 11.15 1.65
N ILE A 70 20.68 11.45 0.70
CA ILE A 70 20.32 12.27 -0.46
C ILE A 70 19.24 11.56 -1.29
N GLY A 71 19.41 10.28 -1.60
CA GLY A 71 18.42 9.47 -2.30
C GLY A 71 17.07 9.43 -1.57
N LEU A 72 17.08 9.16 -0.26
CA LEU A 72 15.88 9.17 0.58
C LEU A 72 15.19 10.54 0.61
N SER A 73 15.95 11.64 0.66
CA SER A 73 15.35 12.97 0.63
C SER A 73 14.61 13.26 -0.67
N TRP A 74 15.16 12.84 -1.81
CA TRP A 74 14.49 12.92 -3.11
C TRP A 74 13.26 12.01 -3.15
N TYR A 75 13.36 10.79 -2.63
CA TYR A 75 12.25 9.85 -2.57
C TYR A 75 11.06 10.40 -1.78
N PHE A 76 11.32 10.92 -0.56
CA PHE A 76 10.25 11.48 0.29
C PHE A 76 9.63 12.73 -0.32
N GLU A 77 10.43 13.63 -0.92
CA GLU A 77 9.91 14.79 -1.64
C GLU A 77 9.01 14.35 -2.81
N GLY A 78 9.45 13.36 -3.58
CA GLY A 78 8.66 12.76 -4.65
C GLY A 78 7.33 12.19 -4.16
N CYS A 79 7.34 11.48 -3.03
CA CYS A 79 6.11 10.97 -2.41
C CYS A 79 5.16 12.11 -1.99
N VAL A 80 5.68 13.19 -1.40
CA VAL A 80 4.86 14.36 -1.02
C VAL A 80 4.26 15.03 -2.24
N LEU A 81 5.06 15.24 -3.31
CA LEU A 81 4.60 15.83 -4.55
C LEU A 81 3.54 14.95 -5.25
N LYS A 82 3.72 13.62 -5.25
CA LYS A 82 2.73 12.67 -5.76
C LYS A 82 1.39 12.80 -5.02
N LEU A 83 1.41 12.91 -3.68
CA LEU A 83 0.22 13.15 -2.88
C LEU A 83 -0.47 14.50 -3.18
N GLN A 84 0.28 15.49 -3.66
CA GLN A 84 -0.23 16.78 -4.12
C GLN A 84 -0.69 16.74 -5.59
N ASN A 85 -0.70 15.57 -6.24
CA ASN A 85 -0.95 15.38 -7.67
C ASN A 85 0.03 16.08 -8.63
N LYS A 86 1.22 16.48 -8.14
CA LYS A 86 2.31 17.06 -8.93
C LYS A 86 3.20 15.95 -9.50
N ASN A 87 2.59 15.13 -10.38
CA ASN A 87 3.20 13.87 -10.80
C ASN A 87 4.47 14.03 -11.64
N LYS A 88 4.58 15.10 -12.44
CA LYS A 88 5.79 15.39 -13.22
C LYS A 88 6.99 15.72 -12.35
N GLU A 89 6.76 16.57 -11.35
CA GLU A 89 7.78 16.94 -10.36
C GLU A 89 8.16 15.75 -9.49
N ALA A 90 7.17 14.97 -9.03
CA ALA A 90 7.40 13.73 -8.28
C ALA A 90 8.27 12.75 -9.07
N TYR A 91 7.98 12.56 -10.35
CA TYR A 91 8.74 11.68 -11.22
C TYR A 91 10.20 12.11 -11.38
N ARG A 92 10.47 13.43 -11.48
CA ARG A 92 11.84 13.98 -11.49
C ARG A 92 12.58 13.66 -10.19
N CYS A 93 11.92 13.85 -9.05
CA CYS A 93 12.50 13.49 -7.76
C CYS A 93 12.85 12.00 -7.68
N PHE A 94 11.99 11.12 -8.20
CA PHE A 94 12.27 9.68 -8.23
C PHE A 94 13.45 9.32 -9.16
N ILE A 95 13.64 10.04 -10.27
CA ILE A 95 14.85 9.87 -11.10
C ILE A 95 16.12 10.18 -10.31
N GLU A 96 16.15 11.30 -9.58
CA GLU A 96 17.33 11.68 -8.77
C GLU A 96 17.55 10.73 -7.59
N ALA A 97 16.47 10.27 -6.94
CA ALA A 97 16.55 9.24 -5.92
C ALA A 97 17.17 7.95 -6.46
N ARG A 98 16.71 7.48 -7.63
CA ARG A 98 17.25 6.27 -8.29
C ARG A 98 18.73 6.37 -8.56
N LYS A 99 19.20 7.52 -9.11
CA LYS A 99 20.64 7.74 -9.35
C LYS A 99 21.47 7.59 -8.08
N SER A 100 21.01 8.17 -6.97
CA SER A 100 21.70 8.08 -5.68
C SER A 100 21.80 6.64 -5.19
N PHE A 101 20.70 5.85 -5.27
CA PHE A 101 20.71 4.47 -4.83
C PHE A 101 21.54 3.55 -5.75
N GLN A 102 21.56 3.83 -7.06
CA GLN A 102 22.42 3.13 -8.01
C GLN A 102 23.90 3.38 -7.73
N GLU A 103 24.30 4.64 -7.38
CA GLU A 103 25.69 4.97 -7.04
C GLU A 103 26.24 4.13 -5.89
N ILE A 104 25.39 3.82 -4.90
CA ILE A 104 25.79 3.01 -3.73
C ILE A 104 25.36 1.53 -3.84
N SER A 105 24.80 1.12 -4.98
CA SER A 105 24.27 -0.24 -5.21
C SER A 105 23.19 -0.66 -4.20
N ASP A 106 22.42 0.27 -3.68
CA ASP A 106 21.29 0.00 -2.78
C ASP A 106 20.07 -0.49 -3.59
N LYS A 107 20.01 -1.80 -3.74
CA LYS A 107 18.94 -2.44 -4.53
C LYS A 107 17.58 -2.36 -3.89
N GLY A 108 17.50 -2.34 -2.55
CA GLY A 108 16.23 -2.24 -1.81
C GLY A 108 15.54 -0.89 -2.04
N ASP A 109 16.27 0.18 -1.83
CA ASP A 109 15.74 1.53 -2.04
C ASP A 109 15.54 1.82 -3.53
N GLU A 110 16.40 1.29 -4.45
CA GLU A 110 16.19 1.37 -5.89
C GLU A 110 14.84 0.75 -6.32
N MET A 111 14.50 -0.44 -5.80
CA MET A 111 13.21 -1.08 -6.08
C MET A 111 12.02 -0.24 -5.61
N SER A 112 12.13 0.37 -4.42
CA SER A 112 11.08 1.25 -3.88
C SER A 112 10.82 2.44 -4.79
N VAL A 113 11.87 3.04 -5.34
CA VAL A 113 11.76 4.14 -6.32
C VAL A 113 11.13 3.67 -7.63
N LEU A 114 11.60 2.56 -8.18
CA LEU A 114 11.08 2.00 -9.44
C LEU A 114 9.57 1.70 -9.35
N LYS A 115 9.12 1.18 -8.20
CA LYS A 115 7.70 0.96 -7.92
C LYS A 115 6.90 2.26 -7.97
N GLN A 116 7.39 3.35 -7.33
CA GLN A 116 6.71 4.65 -7.39
C GLN A 116 6.67 5.23 -8.81
N MET A 117 7.74 5.05 -9.57
CA MET A 117 7.77 5.45 -10.98
C MET A 117 6.76 4.66 -11.80
N ALA A 118 6.69 3.33 -11.64
CA ALA A 118 5.73 2.47 -12.31
C ALA A 118 4.27 2.87 -12.01
N GLU A 119 3.95 3.22 -10.77
CA GLU A 119 2.61 3.69 -10.40
C GLU A 119 2.22 5.01 -11.10
N ILE A 120 3.18 5.92 -11.31
CA ILE A 120 2.95 7.16 -12.07
C ILE A 120 2.82 6.84 -13.55
N GLU A 121 3.71 6.01 -14.11
CA GLU A 121 3.69 5.62 -15.52
C GLU A 121 2.35 4.94 -15.87
N LYS A 122 1.91 3.99 -15.05
CA LYS A 122 0.64 3.29 -15.22
C LYS A 122 -0.55 4.24 -15.31
N ARG A 123 -0.59 5.27 -14.46
CA ARG A 123 -1.74 6.18 -14.33
C ARG A 123 -1.73 7.32 -15.34
N PHE A 124 -0.55 7.82 -15.77
CA PHE A 124 -0.44 9.09 -16.48
C PHE A 124 0.32 9.01 -17.81
N TYR A 125 0.99 7.89 -18.10
CA TYR A 125 1.81 7.76 -19.30
C TYR A 125 1.39 6.54 -20.13
N SER A 126 1.86 5.34 -19.78
CA SER A 126 1.66 4.12 -20.54
C SER A 126 1.72 2.89 -19.63
N ALA A 127 0.79 1.96 -19.85
CA ALA A 127 0.81 0.65 -19.21
C ALA A 127 2.07 -0.15 -19.57
N ASP A 128 2.56 -0.02 -20.81
CA ASP A 128 3.78 -0.70 -21.27
C ASP A 128 5.03 -0.19 -20.55
N GLU A 129 5.12 1.12 -20.28
CA GLU A 129 6.24 1.68 -19.51
C GLU A 129 6.18 1.23 -18.06
N ALA A 130 4.99 1.24 -17.46
CA ALA A 130 4.79 0.71 -16.12
C ALA A 130 5.17 -0.77 -16.03
N MET A 131 4.80 -1.58 -17.04
CA MET A 131 5.17 -2.99 -17.12
C MET A 131 6.69 -3.18 -17.16
N LYS A 132 7.41 -2.37 -17.95
CA LYS A 132 8.87 -2.39 -18.00
C LYS A 132 9.47 -2.09 -16.63
N ARG A 133 8.95 -1.10 -15.90
CA ARG A 133 9.42 -0.77 -14.55
C ARG A 133 9.18 -1.89 -13.56
N TYR A 134 7.98 -2.48 -13.56
CA TYR A 134 7.72 -3.64 -12.69
C TYR A 134 8.59 -4.83 -13.04
N ASN A 135 8.92 -5.04 -14.33
CA ASN A 135 9.89 -6.06 -14.74
C ASN A 135 11.29 -5.78 -14.18
N GLU A 136 11.75 -4.52 -14.18
CA GLU A 136 13.00 -4.13 -13.53
C GLU A 136 12.98 -4.48 -12.03
N VAL A 137 11.90 -4.14 -11.31
CA VAL A 137 11.75 -4.47 -9.88
C VAL A 137 11.79 -5.98 -9.66
N VAL A 138 11.04 -6.76 -10.45
CA VAL A 138 11.05 -8.24 -10.34
C VAL A 138 12.45 -8.82 -10.57
N ASN A 139 13.19 -8.29 -11.54
CA ASN A 139 14.54 -8.77 -11.82
C ASN A 139 15.53 -8.45 -10.69
N ILE A 140 15.39 -7.28 -10.06
CA ILE A 140 16.21 -6.94 -8.89
C ILE A 140 15.79 -7.81 -7.68
N ALA A 141 14.49 -7.94 -7.43
CA ALA A 141 13.96 -8.70 -6.29
C ALA A 141 14.36 -10.19 -6.33
N ARG A 142 14.51 -10.77 -7.51
CA ARG A 142 15.04 -12.15 -7.65
C ARG A 142 16.50 -12.32 -7.20
N GLN A 143 17.26 -11.25 -7.20
CA GLN A 143 18.67 -11.26 -6.80
C GLN A 143 18.85 -11.04 -5.29
N ILE A 144 17.79 -10.59 -4.62
CA ILE A 144 17.77 -10.31 -3.19
C ILE A 144 16.73 -11.26 -2.56
N PRO A 145 16.99 -11.85 -1.39
CA PRO A 145 16.02 -12.70 -0.70
C PRO A 145 14.90 -11.89 -0.04
N ASP A 146 14.25 -11.00 -0.81
CA ASP A 146 13.13 -10.18 -0.38
C ASP A 146 11.84 -10.60 -1.11
N THR A 147 11.16 -11.59 -0.51
CA THR A 147 9.91 -12.13 -1.04
C THR A 147 8.79 -11.08 -1.05
N LEU A 148 8.79 -10.13 -0.10
CA LEU A 148 7.75 -9.10 -0.02
C LEU A 148 7.84 -8.12 -1.19
N MET A 149 9.03 -7.60 -1.47
CA MET A 149 9.22 -6.70 -2.62
C MET A 149 8.95 -7.40 -3.94
N TRP A 150 9.30 -8.67 -4.04
CA TRP A 150 8.99 -9.47 -5.23
C TRP A 150 7.48 -9.64 -5.43
N THR A 151 6.75 -9.99 -4.37
CA THR A 151 5.27 -10.11 -4.45
C THR A 151 4.60 -8.79 -4.74
N ASP A 152 5.06 -7.69 -4.17
CA ASP A 152 4.58 -6.34 -4.45
C ASP A 152 4.78 -5.95 -5.93
N ALA A 153 5.94 -6.28 -6.51
CA ALA A 153 6.18 -6.04 -7.93
C ALA A 153 5.27 -6.87 -8.84
N LEU A 154 5.07 -8.16 -8.50
CA LEU A 154 4.15 -9.03 -9.24
C LEU A 154 2.69 -8.58 -9.12
N LYS A 155 2.26 -8.05 -7.96
CA LYS A 155 0.95 -7.38 -7.81
C LYS A 155 0.84 -6.16 -8.72
N GLY A 156 1.89 -5.36 -8.82
CA GLY A 156 1.94 -4.23 -9.74
C GLY A 156 1.76 -4.66 -11.20
N GLN A 157 2.48 -5.70 -11.65
CA GLN A 157 2.32 -6.30 -12.98
C GLN A 157 0.89 -6.79 -13.19
N SER A 158 0.34 -7.52 -12.21
CA SER A 158 -1.04 -8.01 -12.26
C SER A 158 -2.04 -6.86 -12.47
N GLY A 159 -1.87 -5.75 -11.76
CA GLY A 159 -2.69 -4.55 -11.96
C GLY A 159 -2.58 -3.94 -13.36
N VAL A 160 -1.39 -3.98 -13.99
CA VAL A 160 -1.19 -3.51 -15.37
C VAL A 160 -1.85 -4.46 -16.36
N LEU A 161 -1.64 -5.78 -16.25
CA LEU A 161 -2.25 -6.79 -17.12
C LEU A 161 -3.78 -6.70 -17.10
N LYS A 162 -4.36 -6.47 -15.93
CA LYS A 162 -5.81 -6.27 -15.77
C LYS A 162 -6.30 -5.03 -16.53
N GLU A 163 -5.56 -3.92 -16.49
CA GLU A 163 -5.93 -2.70 -17.21
C GLU A 163 -5.77 -2.86 -18.73
N LEU A 164 -4.80 -3.65 -19.18
CA LEU A 164 -4.60 -3.98 -20.59
C LEU A 164 -5.62 -5.01 -21.12
N GLY A 165 -6.32 -5.72 -20.24
CA GLY A 165 -7.23 -6.81 -20.62
C GLY A 165 -6.52 -8.12 -20.97
N GLU A 166 -5.23 -8.25 -20.62
CA GLU A 166 -4.40 -9.44 -20.84
C GLU A 166 -4.73 -10.48 -19.76
N TRP A 167 -5.91 -11.11 -19.90
CA TRP A 167 -6.50 -11.96 -18.86
C TRP A 167 -5.77 -13.28 -18.64
N GLU A 168 -5.17 -13.85 -19.68
CA GLU A 168 -4.45 -15.11 -19.60
C GLU A 168 -3.16 -14.95 -18.79
N GLU A 169 -2.37 -13.95 -19.13
CA GLU A 169 -1.13 -13.58 -18.40
C GLU A 169 -1.46 -13.17 -16.96
N TYR A 170 -2.55 -12.43 -16.77
CA TYR A 170 -3.04 -12.06 -15.45
C TYR A 170 -3.34 -13.30 -14.58
N LEU A 171 -4.03 -14.30 -15.12
CA LEU A 171 -4.36 -15.54 -14.40
C LEU A 171 -3.10 -16.34 -14.06
N GLN A 172 -2.17 -16.49 -15.01
CA GLN A 172 -0.90 -17.18 -14.76
C GLN A 172 -0.09 -16.48 -13.68
N LEU A 173 -0.05 -15.14 -13.71
CA LEU A 173 0.64 -14.35 -12.69
C LEU A 173 -0.02 -14.46 -11.31
N SER A 174 -1.35 -14.47 -11.26
CA SER A 174 -2.12 -14.68 -10.02
C SER A 174 -1.82 -16.04 -9.39
N LEU A 175 -1.79 -17.12 -10.17
CA LEU A 175 -1.44 -18.46 -9.70
C LEU A 175 0.00 -18.50 -9.15
N ARG A 176 0.93 -17.80 -9.80
CA ARG A 176 2.29 -17.69 -9.32
C ARG A 176 2.40 -16.90 -8.01
N LEU A 177 1.67 -15.80 -7.90
CA LEU A 177 1.55 -15.03 -6.65
C LEU A 177 1.04 -15.93 -5.53
N ASP A 178 0.02 -16.73 -5.79
CA ASP A 178 -0.55 -17.68 -4.84
C ASP A 178 0.48 -18.65 -4.29
N SER A 179 1.27 -19.24 -5.17
CA SER A 179 2.33 -20.18 -4.79
C SER A 179 3.42 -19.52 -3.93
N LEU A 180 3.80 -18.29 -4.27
CA LEU A 180 4.83 -17.56 -3.51
C LEU A 180 4.33 -17.14 -2.13
N MET A 181 3.08 -16.70 -2.05
CA MET A 181 2.54 -16.11 -0.83
C MET A 181 1.93 -17.13 0.13
N SER A 182 1.58 -18.33 -0.35
CA SER A 182 1.21 -19.44 0.55
C SER A 182 2.37 -19.83 1.49
N ASN A 183 3.60 -19.51 1.11
CA ASN A 183 4.80 -19.73 1.92
C ASN A 183 5.15 -18.53 2.83
N VAL A 184 4.49 -17.37 2.67
CA VAL A 184 4.67 -16.21 3.53
C VAL A 184 3.67 -16.31 4.68
N GLY A 185 4.14 -16.53 5.90
CA GLY A 185 3.31 -16.69 7.09
C GLY A 185 2.61 -15.39 7.56
N ASP A 186 2.68 -14.31 6.79
CA ASP A 186 2.04 -13.03 7.13
C ASP A 186 0.53 -13.05 6.81
N VAL A 187 -0.26 -12.96 7.88
CA VAL A 187 -1.73 -12.99 7.81
C VAL A 187 -2.30 -11.81 7.00
N ASN A 188 -1.70 -10.62 7.09
CA ASN A 188 -2.19 -9.45 6.35
C ASN A 188 -2.05 -9.67 4.84
N ILE A 189 -0.93 -10.23 4.42
CA ILE A 189 -0.67 -10.56 3.02
C ILE A 189 -1.65 -11.60 2.52
N GLN A 190 -1.90 -12.66 3.32
CA GLN A 190 -2.89 -13.68 2.97
C GLN A 190 -4.29 -13.09 2.81
N MET A 191 -4.68 -12.15 3.68
CA MET A 191 -5.97 -11.46 3.60
C MET A 191 -6.10 -10.58 2.35
N GLU A 192 -5.07 -9.81 2.02
CA GLU A 192 -5.06 -9.00 0.78
C GLU A 192 -5.29 -9.87 -0.46
N LEU A 193 -4.60 -11.01 -0.55
CA LEU A 193 -4.78 -11.94 -1.66
C LEU A 193 -6.20 -12.51 -1.72
N ASN A 194 -6.73 -12.92 -0.57
CA ASN A 194 -8.08 -13.43 -0.55
C ASN A 194 -9.10 -12.35 -0.98
N TYR A 195 -8.87 -11.06 -0.65
CA TYR A 195 -9.70 -9.97 -1.18
C TYR A 195 -9.59 -9.87 -2.70
N GLU A 196 -8.38 -9.85 -3.23
CA GLU A 196 -8.17 -9.74 -4.69
C GLU A 196 -8.80 -10.93 -5.42
N ARG A 197 -8.63 -12.15 -4.92
CA ARG A 197 -9.24 -13.36 -5.48
C ARG A 197 -10.77 -13.33 -5.40
N GLY A 198 -11.30 -12.91 -4.27
CA GLY A 198 -12.74 -12.76 -4.09
C GLY A 198 -13.33 -11.74 -5.05
N ASP A 199 -12.70 -10.58 -5.18
CA ASP A 199 -13.12 -9.53 -6.11
C ASP A 199 -13.04 -10.01 -7.56
N ASN A 200 -12.00 -10.75 -7.95
CA ASN A 200 -11.85 -11.31 -9.28
C ASN A 200 -12.87 -12.40 -9.54
N ALA A 201 -13.11 -13.30 -8.57
CA ALA A 201 -14.12 -14.34 -8.69
C ALA A 201 -15.51 -13.75 -8.93
N GLN A 202 -15.86 -12.68 -8.23
CA GLN A 202 -17.14 -12.01 -8.37
C GLN A 202 -17.23 -11.20 -9.69
N ASN A 203 -16.24 -10.34 -9.94
CA ASN A 203 -16.36 -9.32 -11.00
C ASN A 203 -15.91 -9.80 -12.38
N LEU A 204 -14.95 -10.74 -12.45
CA LEU A 204 -14.41 -11.22 -13.71
C LEU A 204 -15.04 -12.56 -14.12
N TRP A 205 -15.28 -13.45 -13.16
CA TRP A 205 -15.77 -14.81 -13.46
C TRP A 205 -17.25 -15.01 -13.13
N GLY A 206 -17.90 -14.04 -12.48
CA GLY A 206 -19.27 -14.17 -12.04
C GLY A 206 -19.49 -15.32 -11.05
N ASN A 207 -18.44 -15.77 -10.36
CA ASN A 207 -18.47 -16.89 -9.45
C ASN A 207 -18.60 -16.43 -8.00
N ASP A 208 -19.83 -16.11 -7.61
CA ASP A 208 -20.15 -15.63 -6.27
C ASP A 208 -19.81 -16.64 -5.16
N ALA A 209 -19.93 -17.95 -5.43
CA ALA A 209 -19.61 -18.98 -4.44
C ALA A 209 -18.11 -19.03 -4.14
N LEU A 210 -17.28 -18.88 -5.16
CA LEU A 210 -15.84 -18.81 -5.00
C LEU A 210 -15.42 -17.51 -4.30
N ALA A 211 -16.03 -16.37 -4.65
CA ALA A 211 -15.81 -15.10 -3.99
C ALA A 211 -16.12 -15.19 -2.49
N GLU A 212 -17.28 -15.79 -2.16
CA GLU A 212 -17.69 -15.99 -0.77
C GLU A 212 -16.66 -16.82 0.01
N SER A 213 -16.14 -17.89 -0.59
CA SER A 213 -15.15 -18.75 0.06
C SER A 213 -13.89 -17.98 0.48
N PHE A 214 -13.40 -17.07 -0.37
CA PHE A 214 -12.23 -16.23 -0.05
C PHE A 214 -12.53 -15.22 1.05
N TYR A 215 -13.69 -14.56 1.03
CA TYR A 215 -14.05 -13.61 2.07
C TYR A 215 -14.30 -14.30 3.43
N LEU A 216 -14.90 -15.50 3.44
CA LEU A 216 -15.05 -16.29 4.67
C LEU A 216 -13.70 -16.76 5.22
N LYS A 217 -12.74 -17.10 4.34
CA LYS A 217 -11.38 -17.40 4.77
C LYS A 217 -10.75 -16.20 5.47
N ASN A 218 -10.97 -14.97 5.00
CA ASN A 218 -10.52 -13.78 5.68
C ASN A 218 -11.15 -13.62 7.06
N LEU A 219 -12.43 -13.88 7.23
CA LEU A 219 -13.06 -13.88 8.56
C LEU A 219 -12.35 -14.82 9.55
N SER A 220 -11.93 -16.00 9.08
CA SER A 220 -11.21 -16.98 9.92
C SER A 220 -9.78 -16.55 10.28
N LEU A 221 -9.18 -15.64 9.52
CA LEU A 221 -7.84 -15.11 9.77
C LEU A 221 -7.82 -13.92 10.76
N ILE A 222 -8.93 -13.18 10.87
CA ILE A 222 -9.03 -11.97 11.70
C ILE A 222 -8.59 -12.17 13.16
N PRO A 223 -8.93 -13.28 13.86
CA PRO A 223 -8.48 -13.49 15.23
C PRO A 223 -6.95 -13.54 15.42
N ASN A 224 -6.21 -13.84 14.34
CA ASN A 224 -4.75 -13.92 14.35
C ASN A 224 -4.06 -12.58 14.10
N LEU A 225 -4.83 -11.51 13.84
CA LEU A 225 -4.31 -10.17 13.62
C LEU A 225 -4.00 -9.46 14.95
N GLN A 226 -3.18 -8.43 14.88
CA GLN A 226 -3.00 -7.47 15.97
C GLN A 226 -4.32 -6.74 16.24
N GLU A 227 -4.56 -6.41 17.52
CA GLU A 227 -5.83 -5.85 17.98
C GLU A 227 -6.19 -4.54 17.25
N GLU A 228 -5.19 -3.71 16.97
CA GLU A 228 -5.34 -2.41 16.32
C GLU A 228 -5.93 -2.48 14.90
N VAL A 229 -5.76 -3.61 14.22
CA VAL A 229 -6.22 -3.78 12.83
C VAL A 229 -7.42 -4.71 12.68
N ARG A 230 -7.80 -5.43 13.75
CA ARG A 230 -8.90 -6.41 13.72
C ARG A 230 -10.22 -5.80 13.27
N ASN A 231 -10.60 -4.68 13.87
CA ASN A 231 -11.88 -4.01 13.59
C ASN A 231 -11.94 -3.48 12.16
N SER A 232 -10.86 -2.91 11.64
CA SER A 232 -10.80 -2.44 10.27
C SER A 232 -10.89 -3.60 9.27
N GLN A 233 -10.23 -4.72 9.53
CA GLN A 233 -10.30 -5.90 8.68
C GLN A 233 -11.67 -6.60 8.76
N LEU A 234 -12.27 -6.65 9.95
CA LEU A 234 -13.63 -7.17 10.15
C LEU A 234 -14.65 -6.31 9.39
N PHE A 235 -14.51 -4.99 9.45
CA PHE A 235 -15.34 -4.05 8.69
C PHE A 235 -15.25 -4.30 7.18
N ILE A 236 -14.02 -4.34 6.63
CA ILE A 236 -13.80 -4.53 5.18
C ILE A 236 -14.36 -5.86 4.72
N THR A 237 -14.06 -6.96 5.45
CA THR A 237 -14.51 -8.31 5.09
C THR A 237 -16.04 -8.42 5.15
N SER A 238 -16.64 -7.90 6.22
CA SER A 238 -18.09 -7.91 6.38
C SER A 238 -18.80 -7.07 5.32
N LEU A 239 -18.20 -5.94 4.90
CA LEU A 239 -18.76 -5.10 3.84
C LEU A 239 -18.80 -5.86 2.50
N ARG A 240 -17.70 -6.55 2.12
CA ARG A 240 -17.66 -7.37 0.89
C ARG A 240 -18.66 -8.52 0.92
N LEU A 241 -18.78 -9.20 2.06
CA LEU A 241 -19.79 -10.25 2.22
C LEU A 241 -21.21 -9.70 2.15
N CYS A 242 -21.45 -8.52 2.73
CA CYS A 242 -22.75 -7.84 2.63
C CYS A 242 -23.09 -7.54 1.17
N ASP A 243 -22.18 -6.91 0.42
CA ASP A 243 -22.38 -6.57 -0.99
C ASP A 243 -22.62 -7.83 -1.84
N LEU A 244 -21.87 -8.89 -1.58
CA LEU A 244 -22.05 -10.19 -2.25
C LEU A 244 -23.44 -10.80 -1.96
N LYS A 245 -23.89 -10.78 -0.70
CA LYS A 245 -25.21 -11.29 -0.32
C LYS A 245 -26.35 -10.45 -0.91
N ILE A 246 -26.15 -9.14 -1.05
CA ILE A 246 -27.08 -8.26 -1.77
C ILE A 246 -27.19 -8.69 -3.24
N ALA A 247 -26.05 -8.91 -3.91
CA ALA A 247 -26.01 -9.38 -5.30
C ALA A 247 -26.73 -10.73 -5.47
N GLN A 248 -26.57 -11.66 -4.52
CA GLN A 248 -27.27 -12.95 -4.45
C GLN A 248 -28.74 -12.84 -4.04
N LYS A 249 -29.25 -11.65 -3.70
CA LYS A 249 -30.60 -11.41 -3.16
C LYS A 249 -30.88 -12.15 -1.84
N LYS A 250 -29.86 -12.50 -1.09
CA LYS A 250 -29.92 -13.12 0.25
C LYS A 250 -29.93 -12.04 1.33
N TYR A 251 -31.05 -11.32 1.44
CA TYR A 251 -31.13 -10.09 2.21
C TYR A 251 -30.97 -10.30 3.72
N ASP A 252 -31.44 -11.40 4.28
CA ASP A 252 -31.25 -11.72 5.70
C ASP A 252 -29.77 -11.90 6.06
N ASP A 253 -29.00 -12.62 5.22
CA ASP A 253 -27.58 -12.77 5.41
C ASP A 253 -26.82 -11.47 5.17
N ALA A 254 -27.24 -10.70 4.16
CA ALA A 254 -26.69 -9.35 3.93
C ALA A 254 -26.88 -8.46 5.16
N LEU A 255 -28.03 -8.51 5.82
CA LEU A 255 -28.31 -7.73 7.02
C LEU A 255 -27.43 -8.13 8.21
N LYS A 256 -27.11 -9.41 8.38
CA LYS A 256 -26.17 -9.91 9.41
C LYS A 256 -24.78 -9.28 9.21
N TYR A 257 -24.23 -9.37 8.00
CA TYR A 257 -22.92 -8.79 7.69
C TYR A 257 -22.94 -7.26 7.77
N ASN A 258 -24.01 -6.62 7.33
CA ASN A 258 -24.17 -5.17 7.47
C ASN A 258 -24.20 -4.73 8.94
N THR A 259 -24.85 -5.49 9.82
CA THR A 259 -24.85 -5.21 11.27
C THR A 259 -23.45 -5.32 11.85
N CYS A 260 -22.65 -6.31 11.42
CA CYS A 260 -21.25 -6.42 11.80
C CYS A 260 -20.43 -5.20 11.32
N CYS A 261 -20.63 -4.75 10.08
CA CYS A 261 -19.99 -3.52 9.58
C CYS A 261 -20.29 -2.31 10.47
N LEU A 262 -21.55 -2.12 10.84
CA LEU A 262 -21.96 -0.96 11.65
C LEU A 262 -21.40 -1.03 13.08
N SER A 263 -21.32 -2.22 13.68
CA SER A 263 -20.72 -2.37 15.02
C SER A 263 -19.22 -2.05 15.02
N CYS A 264 -18.47 -2.53 14.03
CA CYS A 264 -17.05 -2.21 13.90
C CYS A 264 -16.84 -0.72 13.62
N TYR A 265 -17.71 -0.13 12.83
CA TYR A 265 -17.64 1.29 12.49
C TYR A 265 -17.79 2.20 13.71
N ALA A 266 -18.73 1.90 14.58
CA ALA A 266 -19.00 2.70 15.78
C ALA A 266 -17.81 2.72 16.75
N SER A 267 -17.04 1.63 16.82
CA SER A 267 -15.90 1.50 17.73
C SER A 267 -14.62 2.18 17.23
N GLU A 268 -14.38 2.24 15.91
CA GLU A 268 -13.07 2.61 15.38
C GLU A 268 -13.01 4.01 14.74
N PHE A 269 -14.07 4.45 14.09
CA PHE A 269 -14.03 5.65 13.24
C PHE A 269 -14.78 6.86 13.80
N GLY A 270 -15.55 6.69 14.86
CA GLY A 270 -16.45 7.72 15.37
C GLY A 270 -17.55 8.09 14.32
N LEU A 271 -18.59 8.74 14.74
CA LEU A 271 -19.78 9.03 13.92
C LEU A 271 -19.57 10.00 12.74
N ALA A 272 -18.35 10.54 12.54
CA ALA A 272 -18.09 11.66 11.60
C ALA A 272 -17.30 11.30 10.32
N SER A 273 -17.01 10.02 10.04
CA SER A 273 -16.18 9.63 8.89
C SER A 273 -16.98 9.49 7.58
N ALA A 274 -16.37 9.90 6.45
CA ALA A 274 -16.97 9.80 5.11
C ALA A 274 -17.30 8.36 4.65
N ASN A 275 -16.63 7.35 5.21
CA ASN A 275 -16.89 5.93 4.90
C ASN A 275 -18.23 5.41 5.46
N ARG A 276 -18.92 6.20 6.26
CA ARG A 276 -20.21 5.92 6.85
C ARG A 276 -21.32 5.64 5.80
N TYR A 277 -21.21 6.24 4.64
CA TYR A 277 -22.25 6.18 3.62
C TYR A 277 -22.53 4.78 3.12
N SER A 278 -21.50 3.93 2.94
CA SER A 278 -21.68 2.61 2.33
C SER A 278 -22.52 1.64 3.20
N PRO A 279 -22.22 1.39 4.48
CA PRO A 279 -23.02 0.47 5.30
C PRO A 279 -24.47 0.93 5.52
N TYR A 280 -24.70 2.23 5.72
CA TYR A 280 -26.07 2.75 5.91
C TYR A 280 -26.89 2.70 4.61
N ARG A 281 -26.27 3.04 3.48
CA ARG A 281 -26.89 2.89 2.16
C ARG A 281 -27.26 1.43 1.88
N ASN A 282 -26.37 0.49 2.18
CA ASN A 282 -26.63 -0.93 2.01
C ASN A 282 -27.80 -1.36 2.91
N ARG A 283 -27.86 -0.89 4.16
CA ARG A 283 -28.94 -1.21 5.08
C ARG A 283 -30.28 -0.70 4.58
N ALA A 284 -30.33 0.55 4.13
CA ALA A 284 -31.55 1.13 3.53
C ALA A 284 -32.00 0.33 2.31
N TYR A 285 -31.08 -0.04 1.43
CA TYR A 285 -31.37 -0.87 0.25
C TYR A 285 -31.91 -2.26 0.63
N ILE A 286 -31.27 -2.92 1.60
CA ILE A 286 -31.71 -4.23 2.09
C ILE A 286 -33.15 -4.13 2.63
N TYR A 287 -33.46 -3.19 3.51
CA TYR A 287 -34.80 -3.00 4.05
C TYR A 287 -35.81 -2.68 2.97
N GLN A 288 -35.48 -1.87 1.99
CA GLN A 288 -36.34 -1.59 0.85
C GLN A 288 -36.69 -2.86 0.07
N LYS A 289 -35.69 -3.74 -0.17
CA LYS A 289 -35.91 -5.00 -0.87
C LYS A 289 -36.70 -6.05 -0.06
N MET A 290 -36.60 -5.97 1.27
CA MET A 290 -37.40 -6.78 2.20
C MET A 290 -38.82 -6.23 2.40
N GLY A 291 -39.17 -5.09 1.82
CA GLY A 291 -40.49 -4.47 1.98
C GLY A 291 -40.68 -3.65 3.27
N LEU A 292 -39.60 -3.49 4.05
CA LEU A 292 -39.59 -2.79 5.35
C LEU A 292 -39.34 -1.26 5.14
N LYS A 293 -40.34 -0.58 4.57
CA LYS A 293 -40.18 0.82 4.12
C LYS A 293 -39.85 1.80 5.24
N ASP A 294 -40.47 1.67 6.40
CA ASP A 294 -40.22 2.57 7.55
C ASP A 294 -38.76 2.39 8.06
N SER A 295 -38.28 1.15 8.15
CA SER A 295 -36.90 0.87 8.53
C SER A 295 -35.89 1.35 7.48
N ALA A 296 -36.22 1.29 6.21
CA ALA A 296 -35.37 1.83 5.14
C ALA A 296 -35.24 3.36 5.25
N PHE A 297 -36.34 4.06 5.52
CA PHE A 297 -36.34 5.51 5.68
C PHE A 297 -35.50 5.97 6.87
N CYS A 298 -35.52 5.25 7.98
CA CYS A 298 -34.70 5.58 9.16
C CYS A 298 -33.16 5.43 8.91
N CYS A 299 -32.75 4.78 7.81
CA CYS A 299 -31.34 4.59 7.46
C CYS A 299 -30.80 5.61 6.45
N MET A 300 -31.67 6.44 5.87
CA MET A 300 -31.30 7.49 4.92
C MET A 300 -30.96 8.78 5.64
#